data_6a1e13d2dcb00d19e6248440eceb8a48
#
_entry.id   6a1e13d2dcb00d19e6248440eceb8a48
#
_cell.length_a   1.000
_cell.length_b   1.000
_cell.length_c   1.000
_cell.angle_alpha   90.00
_cell.angle_beta   90.00
_cell.angle_gamma   90.00
#
_symmetry.space_group_name_H-M   'P 1'
#
loop_
_entity.id
_entity.type
_entity.pdbx_description
1 polymer ?
#
loop_
_entity_poly.entity_id
_entity_poly.type
_entity_poly.pdbx_seq_one_letter_code
_entity_poly.pdbx_strand_id
1 'polypeptide(L)'
;HIWHHLIQHKPFETSEPRIIVEGKDIRVWDQNGKEHIDGVSGGVWTVNVGYGRERIANAVRDQLLKLNFFAGAAGSVPGSIFAEKLIEKMPGLSRVYYCNSGSEANEKAFKMIRQIAHKQYGGKKNKILYRDRDYHGTTISTLSAGGQDERNAQYGPYTPGFIRVPHCLEYRAQWDLSGEEYGKRAADAIEEIILAEGADTVGGLCLEPVTAGGGVITPPPGYWERVSEICKKYEILLHIDEVVCGIGRTGKWFGYQNFGVKPDLVTMAKGVASGYAAIACLVTTEEVFDMFKDDSSDPMNYFRDISTFGGCTAGPAAAIENMNIIEEENLLENTLAMGERLRENLRNLSEKHEVIGDVRGAGLFCGAELVSDRQDKTPAQEKLVQAVVADCMAQGVIIGATNRSLPGLNNTLCFSPALIATPNDIDAITESVDIALTNVFG
;
A
#
# COMPACT_ATOMS: atom_id res chain seq x y z
N HIS A 1 -25.81 -3.42 -13.63
CA HIS A 1 -26.18 -3.48 -12.22
C HIS A 1 -24.97 -3.35 -11.27
N ILE A 2 -23.73 -3.36 -11.78
CA ILE A 2 -22.54 -3.23 -10.94
C ILE A 2 -22.19 -1.75 -10.77
N TRP A 3 -21.95 -1.34 -9.54
CA TRP A 3 -21.38 -0.03 -9.23
C TRP A 3 -19.86 -0.14 -9.25
N HIS A 4 -19.23 0.33 -10.31
CA HIS A 4 -17.78 0.29 -10.45
C HIS A 4 -17.08 1.30 -9.52
N HIS A 5 -15.91 0.92 -9.00
CA HIS A 5 -15.17 1.75 -8.05
C HIS A 5 -14.48 2.95 -8.73
N LEU A 6 -14.50 4.11 -8.08
CA LEU A 6 -13.74 5.32 -8.45
C LEU A 6 -13.92 5.79 -9.90
N ILE A 7 -15.12 5.62 -10.46
CA ILE A 7 -15.41 6.00 -11.84
C ILE A 7 -16.75 6.74 -11.93
N GLN A 8 -16.83 7.67 -12.86
CA GLN A 8 -18.08 8.30 -13.25
C GLN A 8 -18.89 7.34 -14.16
N HIS A 9 -20.15 7.05 -13.83
CA HIS A 9 -20.95 6.06 -14.56
C HIS A 9 -21.65 6.62 -15.79
N LYS A 10 -21.76 7.96 -15.93
CA LYS A 10 -22.44 8.57 -17.09
C LYS A 10 -21.90 8.12 -18.45
N PRO A 11 -20.58 7.92 -18.66
CA PRO A 11 -20.08 7.38 -19.93
C PRO A 11 -20.63 6.01 -20.29
N PHE A 12 -21.05 5.19 -19.31
CA PHE A 12 -21.63 3.86 -19.56
C PHE A 12 -23.09 3.88 -20.05
N GLU A 13 -23.71 5.06 -20.16
CA GLU A 13 -24.99 5.20 -20.85
C GLU A 13 -24.84 5.05 -22.38
N THR A 14 -23.64 5.29 -22.91
CA THR A 14 -23.35 5.27 -24.35
C THR A 14 -22.19 4.36 -24.74
N SER A 15 -21.49 3.77 -23.77
CA SER A 15 -20.38 2.84 -23.98
C SER A 15 -20.47 1.67 -23.02
N GLU A 16 -19.94 0.51 -23.42
CA GLU A 16 -19.85 -0.66 -22.55
C GLU A 16 -18.63 -0.56 -21.63
N PRO A 17 -18.76 -0.93 -20.33
CA PRO A 17 -17.61 -1.09 -19.48
C PRO A 17 -16.75 -2.24 -19.97
N ARG A 18 -15.42 -2.13 -19.76
CA ARG A 18 -14.51 -3.26 -20.01
C ARG A 18 -14.79 -4.35 -18.99
N ILE A 19 -14.88 -5.59 -19.47
CA ILE A 19 -15.03 -6.80 -18.66
C ILE A 19 -13.78 -7.65 -18.88
N ILE A 20 -13.03 -7.93 -17.82
CA ILE A 20 -11.92 -8.88 -17.84
C ILE A 20 -12.50 -10.26 -17.59
N VAL A 21 -12.23 -11.19 -18.50
CA VAL A 21 -12.83 -12.54 -18.51
C VAL A 21 -11.86 -13.64 -18.15
N GLU A 22 -10.56 -13.40 -18.32
CA GLU A 22 -9.50 -14.39 -18.06
C GLU A 22 -8.21 -13.67 -17.58
N GLY A 23 -7.38 -14.39 -16.82
CA GLY A 23 -6.06 -13.94 -16.42
C GLY A 23 -5.07 -15.11 -16.34
N LYS A 24 -3.85 -14.91 -16.84
CA LYS A 24 -2.75 -15.86 -16.76
C LYS A 24 -1.42 -15.13 -16.64
N ASP A 25 -0.58 -15.54 -15.71
CA ASP A 25 0.71 -14.91 -15.42
C ASP A 25 0.53 -13.40 -15.14
N ILE A 26 1.05 -12.50 -15.97
CA ILE A 26 0.83 -11.05 -15.86
C ILE A 26 -0.16 -10.51 -16.89
N ARG A 27 -0.89 -11.38 -17.60
CA ARG A 27 -1.79 -11.03 -18.70
C ARG A 27 -3.23 -11.22 -18.32
N VAL A 28 -4.07 -10.37 -18.87
CA VAL A 28 -5.52 -10.48 -18.76
C VAL A 28 -6.16 -10.31 -20.14
N TRP A 29 -7.33 -10.93 -20.32
CA TRP A 29 -8.12 -10.83 -21.56
C TRP A 29 -9.46 -10.17 -21.27
N ASP A 30 -9.84 -9.26 -22.14
CA ASP A 30 -11.16 -8.62 -22.07
C ASP A 30 -12.25 -9.43 -22.82
N GLN A 31 -13.49 -8.98 -22.70
CA GLN A 31 -14.67 -9.64 -23.32
C GLN A 31 -14.59 -9.75 -24.85
N ASN A 32 -13.70 -9.01 -25.50
CA ASN A 32 -13.49 -9.04 -26.94
C ASN A 32 -12.33 -9.98 -27.33
N GLY A 33 -11.73 -10.67 -26.35
CA GLY A 33 -10.58 -11.55 -26.54
C GLY A 33 -9.25 -10.80 -26.70
N LYS A 34 -9.22 -9.48 -26.44
CA LYS A 34 -7.98 -8.70 -26.49
C LYS A 34 -7.12 -8.98 -25.25
N GLU A 35 -5.87 -9.36 -25.52
CA GLU A 35 -4.84 -9.52 -24.49
C GLU A 35 -4.30 -8.17 -24.02
N HIS A 36 -4.07 -8.08 -22.71
CA HIS A 36 -3.39 -6.94 -22.08
C HIS A 36 -2.32 -7.43 -21.11
N ILE A 37 -1.15 -6.80 -21.13
CA ILE A 37 -0.16 -6.91 -20.04
C ILE A 37 -0.68 -6.06 -18.89
N ASP A 38 -0.80 -6.66 -17.70
CA ASP A 38 -1.21 -5.95 -16.48
C ASP A 38 0.00 -5.37 -15.75
N GLY A 39 0.32 -4.13 -16.02
CA GLY A 39 1.40 -3.38 -15.39
C GLY A 39 1.05 -2.82 -14.00
N VAL A 40 -0.14 -3.16 -13.41
CA VAL A 40 -0.62 -2.62 -12.12
C VAL A 40 -1.22 -3.67 -11.18
N SER A 41 -0.99 -4.96 -11.43
CA SER A 41 -1.39 -6.06 -10.55
C SER A 41 -2.87 -6.02 -10.13
N GLY A 42 -3.77 -6.12 -11.10
CA GLY A 42 -5.22 -6.11 -10.89
C GLY A 42 -5.80 -4.70 -10.70
N GLY A 43 -5.11 -3.68 -11.18
CA GLY A 43 -5.56 -2.28 -11.15
C GLY A 43 -5.36 -1.57 -9.80
N VAL A 44 -5.06 -2.32 -8.73
CA VAL A 44 -4.94 -1.78 -7.35
C VAL A 44 -3.80 -2.44 -6.55
N TRP A 45 -2.75 -2.88 -7.23
CA TRP A 45 -1.52 -3.40 -6.62
C TRP A 45 -1.72 -4.67 -5.76
N THR A 46 -2.54 -5.61 -6.24
CA THR A 46 -2.97 -6.77 -5.43
C THR A 46 -2.35 -8.08 -5.88
N VAL A 47 -2.23 -8.32 -7.21
CA VAL A 47 -1.84 -9.61 -7.77
C VAL A 47 -0.32 -9.74 -7.80
N ASN A 48 0.27 -10.27 -6.73
CA ASN A 48 1.72 -10.35 -6.60
C ASN A 48 2.34 -11.51 -7.40
N VAL A 49 1.76 -12.72 -7.35
CA VAL A 49 2.32 -13.91 -8.01
C VAL A 49 1.69 -14.24 -9.36
N GLY A 50 0.91 -13.31 -9.91
CA GLY A 50 0.23 -13.48 -11.20
C GLY A 50 -1.11 -14.20 -11.11
N TYR A 51 -1.76 -14.26 -12.25
CA TYR A 51 -3.07 -14.90 -12.44
C TYR A 51 -2.94 -16.38 -12.74
N GLY A 52 -4.02 -17.15 -12.56
CA GLY A 52 -4.11 -18.54 -13.00
C GLY A 52 -3.24 -19.54 -12.21
N ARG A 53 -2.87 -19.23 -10.97
CA ARG A 53 -2.08 -20.14 -10.13
C ARG A 53 -2.93 -21.26 -9.57
N GLU A 54 -2.96 -22.40 -10.27
CA GLU A 54 -3.73 -23.58 -9.89
C GLU A 54 -3.39 -24.05 -8.47
N ARG A 55 -2.14 -23.94 -8.07
CA ARG A 55 -1.66 -24.35 -6.74
C ARG A 55 -2.41 -23.61 -5.64
N ILE A 56 -2.58 -22.28 -5.75
CA ILE A 56 -3.35 -21.48 -4.77
C ILE A 56 -4.83 -21.82 -4.85
N ALA A 57 -5.40 -21.93 -6.05
CA ALA A 57 -6.80 -22.27 -6.23
C ALA A 57 -7.15 -23.63 -5.63
N ASN A 58 -6.27 -24.64 -5.81
CA ASN A 58 -6.43 -25.95 -5.22
C ASN A 58 -6.32 -25.94 -3.69
N ALA A 59 -5.35 -25.23 -3.13
CA ALA A 59 -5.22 -25.08 -1.67
C ALA A 59 -6.48 -24.45 -1.05
N VAL A 60 -7.04 -23.43 -1.67
CA VAL A 60 -8.31 -22.81 -1.26
C VAL A 60 -9.47 -23.80 -1.36
N ARG A 61 -9.62 -24.51 -2.50
CA ARG A 61 -10.67 -25.52 -2.69
C ARG A 61 -10.60 -26.61 -1.62
N ASP A 62 -9.43 -27.18 -1.41
CA ASP A 62 -9.24 -28.30 -0.50
C ASP A 62 -9.50 -27.86 0.97
N GLN A 63 -9.10 -26.64 1.32
CA GLN A 63 -9.41 -26.09 2.63
C GLN A 63 -10.92 -25.84 2.82
N LEU A 64 -11.61 -25.30 1.82
CA LEU A 64 -13.05 -25.05 1.89
C LEU A 64 -13.86 -26.34 2.01
N LEU A 65 -13.43 -27.43 1.38
CA LEU A 65 -14.03 -28.75 1.52
C LEU A 65 -13.85 -29.34 2.93
N LYS A 66 -12.76 -28.96 3.62
CA LYS A 66 -12.44 -29.44 4.97
C LYS A 66 -13.11 -28.62 6.06
N LEU A 67 -12.97 -27.29 5.99
CA LEU A 67 -13.53 -26.31 6.92
C LEU A 67 -13.50 -24.94 6.27
N ASN A 68 -14.65 -24.33 6.03
CA ASN A 68 -14.76 -23.01 5.41
C ASN A 68 -14.64 -21.85 6.40
N PHE A 69 -15.13 -22.03 7.63
CA PHE A 69 -15.25 -20.93 8.59
C PHE A 69 -15.33 -21.44 10.03
N PHE A 70 -14.61 -20.80 10.92
CA PHE A 70 -14.84 -20.83 12.36
C PHE A 70 -14.26 -19.58 13.00
N ALA A 71 -15.05 -18.89 13.82
CA ALA A 71 -14.65 -17.66 14.51
C ALA A 71 -14.82 -17.77 16.04
N GLY A 72 -14.43 -16.73 16.74
CA GLY A 72 -14.50 -16.64 18.21
C GLY A 72 -13.18 -17.05 18.86
N ALA A 73 -13.25 -17.75 20.01
CA ALA A 73 -12.08 -18.11 20.80
C ALA A 73 -11.27 -19.29 20.25
N ALA A 74 -11.69 -19.89 19.14
CA ALA A 74 -10.98 -21.02 18.51
C ALA A 74 -10.20 -20.56 17.27
N GLY A 75 -8.99 -21.05 17.11
CA GLY A 75 -8.19 -20.89 15.92
C GLY A 75 -8.52 -21.93 14.84
N SER A 76 -7.96 -21.74 13.65
CA SER A 76 -7.97 -22.73 12.56
C SER A 76 -6.55 -23.17 12.22
N VAL A 77 -6.40 -24.39 11.70
CA VAL A 77 -5.08 -24.91 11.31
C VAL A 77 -4.39 -23.97 10.30
N PRO A 78 -5.02 -23.59 9.16
CA PRO A 78 -4.36 -22.71 8.21
C PRO A 78 -4.08 -21.32 8.81
N GLY A 79 -4.94 -20.79 9.69
CA GLY A 79 -4.69 -19.53 10.39
C GLY A 79 -3.44 -19.59 11.27
N SER A 80 -3.24 -20.71 12.01
CA SER A 80 -2.07 -20.88 12.88
C SER A 80 -0.77 -21.02 12.07
N ILE A 81 -0.78 -21.84 11.01
CA ILE A 81 0.37 -22.05 10.12
C ILE A 81 0.74 -20.74 9.41
N PHE A 82 -0.24 -20.00 8.90
CA PHE A 82 0.03 -18.73 8.24
C PHE A 82 0.59 -17.70 9.21
N ALA A 83 0.06 -17.61 10.43
CA ALA A 83 0.59 -16.69 11.44
C ALA A 83 2.06 -16.98 11.76
N GLU A 84 2.42 -18.27 11.97
CA GLU A 84 3.81 -18.69 12.20
C GLU A 84 4.71 -18.31 11.03
N LYS A 85 4.34 -18.69 9.81
CA LYS A 85 5.10 -18.37 8.58
C LYS A 85 5.27 -16.86 8.37
N LEU A 86 4.23 -16.09 8.68
CA LEU A 86 4.27 -14.63 8.55
C LEU A 86 5.24 -13.99 9.55
N ILE A 87 5.18 -14.39 10.82
CA ILE A 87 6.01 -13.86 11.90
C ILE A 87 7.49 -14.18 11.68
N GLU A 88 7.83 -15.36 11.12
CA GLU A 88 9.21 -15.70 10.73
C GLU A 88 9.84 -14.67 9.79
N LYS A 89 9.03 -13.98 8.96
CA LYS A 89 9.50 -12.92 8.05
C LYS A 89 9.50 -11.52 8.69
N MET A 90 9.02 -11.39 9.94
CA MET A 90 8.81 -10.12 10.63
C MET A 90 9.52 -10.07 12.01
N PRO A 91 10.86 -10.05 12.05
CA PRO A 91 11.60 -10.03 13.31
C PRO A 91 11.15 -8.91 14.25
N GLY A 92 10.82 -9.25 15.49
CA GLY A 92 10.32 -8.32 16.51
C GLY A 92 8.80 -8.22 16.60
N LEU A 93 8.07 -8.76 15.65
CA LEU A 93 6.60 -8.87 15.70
C LEU A 93 6.20 -10.29 16.10
N SER A 94 5.04 -10.47 16.74
CA SER A 94 4.74 -11.76 17.40
C SER A 94 3.26 -12.19 17.35
N ARG A 95 2.31 -11.29 17.09
CA ARG A 95 0.87 -11.61 17.14
C ARG A 95 0.15 -11.11 15.90
N VAL A 96 -0.69 -11.98 15.33
CA VAL A 96 -1.45 -11.71 14.12
C VAL A 96 -2.94 -11.66 14.44
N TYR A 97 -3.59 -10.57 14.07
CA TYR A 97 -5.04 -10.41 14.10
C TYR A 97 -5.58 -10.39 12.67
N TYR A 98 -6.50 -11.29 12.33
CA TYR A 98 -7.06 -11.43 10.99
C TYR A 98 -8.29 -10.55 10.77
N CYS A 99 -8.39 -9.98 9.58
CA CYS A 99 -9.55 -9.28 9.03
C CYS A 99 -9.58 -9.42 7.50
N ASN A 100 -10.39 -8.62 6.76
CA ASN A 100 -10.63 -8.90 5.34
C ASN A 100 -10.20 -7.78 4.41
N SER A 101 -9.91 -6.60 4.93
CA SER A 101 -9.48 -5.45 4.15
C SER A 101 -8.44 -4.61 4.89
N GLY A 102 -7.63 -3.86 4.12
CA GLY A 102 -6.68 -2.91 4.71
C GLY A 102 -7.36 -1.84 5.57
N SER A 103 -8.56 -1.40 5.19
CA SER A 103 -9.34 -0.46 6.01
C SER A 103 -9.69 -1.06 7.37
N GLU A 104 -10.16 -2.32 7.41
CA GLU A 104 -10.41 -3.01 8.69
C GLU A 104 -9.14 -3.15 9.53
N ALA A 105 -8.02 -3.55 8.91
CA ALA A 105 -6.76 -3.71 9.60
C ALA A 105 -6.30 -2.39 10.26
N ASN A 106 -6.37 -1.28 9.52
CA ASN A 106 -6.04 0.05 10.04
C ASN A 106 -7.01 0.51 11.14
N GLU A 107 -8.32 0.26 11.01
CA GLU A 107 -9.28 0.52 12.09
C GLU A 107 -8.91 -0.22 13.38
N LYS A 108 -8.47 -1.49 13.28
CA LYS A 108 -8.05 -2.27 14.45
C LYS A 108 -6.80 -1.65 15.09
N ALA A 109 -5.82 -1.24 14.28
CA ALA A 109 -4.61 -0.56 14.77
C ALA A 109 -4.96 0.75 15.49
N PHE A 110 -5.81 1.59 14.92
CA PHE A 110 -6.26 2.84 15.54
C PHE A 110 -7.01 2.61 16.85
N LYS A 111 -7.86 1.57 16.90
CA LYS A 111 -8.56 1.18 18.14
C LYS A 111 -7.59 0.68 19.20
N MET A 112 -6.56 -0.12 18.85
CA MET A 112 -5.52 -0.55 19.78
C MET A 112 -4.78 0.64 20.36
N ILE A 113 -4.28 1.56 19.53
CA ILE A 113 -3.60 2.78 19.98
C ILE A 113 -4.45 3.57 20.97
N ARG A 114 -5.73 3.80 20.67
CA ARG A 114 -6.66 4.52 21.55
C ARG A 114 -6.99 3.78 22.85
N GLN A 115 -7.12 2.45 22.80
CA GLN A 115 -7.35 1.65 24.00
C GLN A 115 -6.11 1.65 24.91
N ILE A 116 -4.89 1.56 24.33
CA ILE A 116 -3.63 1.72 25.06
C ILE A 116 -3.55 3.10 25.70
N ALA A 117 -3.88 4.16 24.94
CA ALA A 117 -3.90 5.52 25.46
C ALA A 117 -4.85 5.65 26.67
N HIS A 118 -6.02 5.02 26.62
CA HIS A 118 -6.97 5.01 27.74
C HIS A 118 -6.40 4.29 28.96
N LYS A 119 -5.79 3.11 28.78
CA LYS A 119 -5.28 2.28 29.86
C LYS A 119 -4.04 2.88 30.52
N GLN A 120 -3.08 3.36 29.73
CA GLN A 120 -1.77 3.78 30.26
C GLN A 120 -1.68 5.28 30.54
N TYR A 121 -2.44 6.09 29.79
CA TYR A 121 -2.31 7.56 29.83
C TYR A 121 -3.63 8.27 30.18
N GLY A 122 -4.61 7.55 30.74
CA GLY A 122 -5.91 8.11 31.11
C GLY A 122 -6.68 8.74 29.95
N GLY A 123 -6.45 8.23 28.72
CA GLY A 123 -7.09 8.71 27.50
C GLY A 123 -6.42 9.93 26.86
N LYS A 124 -5.33 10.46 27.42
CA LYS A 124 -4.68 11.65 26.86
C LYS A 124 -4.02 11.40 25.51
N LYS A 125 -3.23 10.34 25.36
CA LYS A 125 -2.46 10.00 24.13
C LYS A 125 -3.35 9.39 23.04
N ASN A 126 -4.49 9.99 22.70
CA ASN A 126 -5.45 9.44 21.75
C ASN A 126 -5.33 9.97 20.31
N LYS A 127 -4.47 10.96 20.08
CA LYS A 127 -4.22 11.48 18.73
C LYS A 127 -3.33 10.55 17.94
N ILE A 128 -3.63 10.43 16.64
CA ILE A 128 -2.87 9.62 15.68
C ILE A 128 -2.45 10.52 14.53
N LEU A 129 -1.14 10.58 14.27
CA LEU A 129 -0.61 11.32 13.15
C LEU A 129 -0.62 10.46 11.90
N TYR A 130 -0.80 11.11 10.73
CA TYR A 130 -0.73 10.48 9.41
C TYR A 130 -0.08 11.43 8.41
N ARG A 131 0.61 10.87 7.41
CA ARG A 131 1.34 11.67 6.45
C ARG A 131 0.45 12.17 5.31
N ASP A 132 0.66 13.40 4.91
CA ASP A 132 0.08 13.96 3.70
C ASP A 132 0.37 13.06 2.49
N ARG A 133 -0.64 12.87 1.63
CA ARG A 133 -0.65 12.00 0.45
C ARG A 133 -0.69 10.48 0.74
N ASP A 134 -0.52 10.01 1.98
CA ASP A 134 -0.73 8.59 2.34
C ASP A 134 -2.21 8.22 2.29
N TYR A 135 -2.47 6.91 2.12
CA TYR A 135 -3.83 6.37 2.03
C TYR A 135 -3.99 5.12 2.91
N HIS A 136 -4.92 5.17 3.85
CA HIS A 136 -5.09 4.10 4.84
C HIS A 136 -6.45 3.39 4.79
N GLY A 137 -7.35 3.79 3.88
CA GLY A 137 -8.62 3.08 3.70
C GLY A 137 -9.81 3.99 3.37
N THR A 138 -11.00 3.40 3.34
CA THR A 138 -12.26 4.02 2.91
C THR A 138 -13.36 4.01 3.98
N THR A 139 -13.11 3.49 5.18
CA THR A 139 -13.99 3.69 6.33
C THR A 139 -13.80 5.09 6.90
N ILE A 140 -14.78 5.61 7.64
CA ILE A 140 -14.74 7.01 8.10
C ILE A 140 -13.47 7.31 8.92
N SER A 141 -13.06 6.41 9.82
CA SER A 141 -11.83 6.66 10.60
C SER A 141 -10.55 6.54 9.76
N THR A 142 -10.49 5.59 8.82
CA THR A 142 -9.33 5.50 7.91
C THR A 142 -9.27 6.65 6.91
N LEU A 143 -10.41 7.18 6.48
CA LEU A 143 -10.46 8.44 5.72
C LEU A 143 -10.00 9.63 6.57
N SER A 144 -10.28 9.62 7.87
CA SER A 144 -9.80 10.66 8.80
C SER A 144 -8.26 10.68 8.91
N ALA A 145 -7.62 9.54 8.64
CA ALA A 145 -6.16 9.38 8.51
C ALA A 145 -5.68 9.50 7.06
N GLY A 146 -6.53 9.91 6.12
CA GLY A 146 -6.19 9.98 4.70
C GLY A 146 -5.58 11.32 4.30
N GLY A 147 -4.38 11.30 3.70
CA GLY A 147 -3.69 12.47 3.16
C GLY A 147 -4.08 12.82 1.72
N GLN A 148 -5.15 12.22 1.17
CA GLN A 148 -5.60 12.41 -0.21
C GLN A 148 -6.91 13.20 -0.24
N ASP A 149 -6.83 14.52 -0.45
CA ASP A 149 -7.96 15.45 -0.29
C ASP A 149 -9.16 15.11 -1.18
N GLU A 150 -8.95 14.66 -2.43
CA GLU A 150 -10.05 14.25 -3.30
C GLU A 150 -10.81 13.02 -2.78
N ARG A 151 -10.12 12.10 -2.11
CA ARG A 151 -10.76 10.92 -1.51
C ARG A 151 -11.55 11.27 -0.27
N ASN A 152 -11.13 12.30 0.43
CA ASN A 152 -11.75 12.76 1.67
C ASN A 152 -12.93 13.70 1.40
N ALA A 153 -12.96 14.39 0.26
CA ALA A 153 -13.96 15.38 -0.04
C ALA A 153 -15.40 14.89 0.15
N GLN A 154 -16.24 15.67 0.83
CA GLN A 154 -17.68 15.47 1.01
C GLN A 154 -18.11 14.31 1.92
N TYR A 155 -17.21 13.63 2.63
CA TYR A 155 -17.54 12.52 3.53
C TYR A 155 -17.53 12.88 5.02
N GLY A 156 -17.23 14.14 5.38
CA GLY A 156 -17.25 14.59 6.78
C GLY A 156 -18.66 14.60 7.41
N PRO A 157 -18.77 14.73 8.73
CA PRO A 157 -17.68 14.99 9.68
C PRO A 157 -16.79 13.76 9.91
N TYR A 158 -15.49 14.01 10.08
CA TYR A 158 -14.49 12.99 10.30
C TYR A 158 -14.32 12.64 11.78
N THR A 159 -13.71 11.48 12.04
CA THR A 159 -13.34 11.05 13.37
C THR A 159 -12.27 12.00 13.93
N PRO A 160 -12.49 12.61 15.12
CA PRO A 160 -11.52 13.54 15.69
C PRO A 160 -10.23 12.85 16.15
N GLY A 161 -9.15 13.63 16.29
CA GLY A 161 -7.86 13.18 16.79
C GLY A 161 -6.93 12.58 15.76
N PHE A 162 -7.22 12.75 14.47
CA PHE A 162 -6.28 12.44 13.37
C PHE A 162 -5.63 13.75 12.90
N ILE A 163 -4.29 13.79 12.90
CA ILE A 163 -3.50 15.00 12.63
C ILE A 163 -2.57 14.75 11.46
N ARG A 164 -2.65 15.60 10.43
CA ARG A 164 -1.84 15.50 9.22
C ARG A 164 -0.43 16.03 9.47
N VAL A 165 0.60 15.28 8.99
CA VAL A 165 1.99 15.72 8.95
C VAL A 165 2.46 15.87 7.50
N PRO A 166 3.51 16.66 7.19
CA PRO A 166 3.99 16.86 5.83
C PRO A 166 4.45 15.57 5.15
N HIS A 167 4.38 15.56 3.80
CA HIS A 167 4.97 14.50 2.97
C HIS A 167 6.51 14.62 2.92
N CYS A 168 7.18 13.57 2.45
CA CYS A 168 8.63 13.50 2.32
C CYS A 168 9.11 13.40 0.84
N LEU A 169 8.33 13.89 -0.11
CA LEU A 169 8.68 13.86 -1.54
C LEU A 169 9.74 14.92 -1.86
N GLU A 170 10.99 14.47 -2.05
CA GLU A 170 12.14 15.35 -2.32
C GLU A 170 12.00 16.09 -3.66
N TYR A 171 11.49 15.44 -4.71
CA TYR A 171 11.26 16.09 -6.00
C TYR A 171 10.37 17.34 -5.87
N ARG A 172 9.42 17.34 -4.92
CA ARG A 172 8.59 18.50 -4.57
C ARG A 172 8.92 19.01 -3.17
N ALA A 173 10.22 19.22 -2.97
CA ALA A 173 10.74 19.66 -1.68
C ALA A 173 10.05 20.94 -1.17
N GLN A 174 9.69 20.91 0.11
CA GLN A 174 9.07 22.04 0.80
C GLN A 174 10.13 22.98 1.39
N TRP A 175 11.38 22.54 1.42
CA TRP A 175 12.55 23.29 1.89
C TRP A 175 13.64 23.20 0.84
N ASP A 176 14.53 24.19 0.80
CA ASP A 176 15.71 24.23 -0.08
C ASP A 176 16.83 23.34 0.47
N LEU A 177 16.54 22.02 0.50
CA LEU A 177 17.39 20.95 1.00
C LEU A 177 17.26 19.74 0.08
N SER A 178 18.22 18.82 0.14
CA SER A 178 18.22 17.58 -0.64
C SER A 178 18.83 16.41 0.13
N GLY A 179 18.58 15.18 -0.37
CA GLY A 179 19.17 13.95 0.17
C GLY A 179 18.86 13.75 1.64
N GLU A 180 19.90 13.41 2.41
CA GLU A 180 19.76 13.10 3.84
C GLU A 180 19.31 14.30 4.67
N GLU A 181 19.75 15.51 4.32
CA GLU A 181 19.32 16.73 5.03
C GLU A 181 17.83 17.00 4.84
N TYR A 182 17.33 16.81 3.62
CA TYR A 182 15.89 16.89 3.35
C TYR A 182 15.11 15.80 4.10
N GLY A 183 15.61 14.55 4.10
CA GLY A 183 15.00 13.46 4.82
C GLY A 183 14.86 13.73 6.32
N LYS A 184 15.92 14.17 6.95
CA LYS A 184 15.91 14.57 8.38
C LYS A 184 14.97 15.73 8.63
N ARG A 185 15.01 16.77 7.79
CA ARG A 185 14.13 17.94 7.93
C ARG A 185 12.64 17.58 7.78
N ALA A 186 12.31 16.69 6.86
CA ALA A 186 10.95 16.21 6.67
C ALA A 186 10.44 15.43 7.89
N ALA A 187 11.31 14.65 8.54
CA ALA A 187 10.99 13.98 9.80
C ALA A 187 10.89 14.96 10.99
N ASP A 188 11.78 15.96 11.08
CA ASP A 188 11.72 17.00 12.12
C ASP A 188 10.41 17.80 12.06
N ALA A 189 9.84 17.99 10.87
CA ALA A 189 8.52 18.62 10.74
C ALA A 189 7.40 17.80 11.41
N ILE A 190 7.55 16.47 11.53
CA ILE A 190 6.65 15.63 12.34
C ILE A 190 6.81 15.96 13.83
N GLU A 191 8.05 16.11 14.29
CA GLU A 191 8.35 16.49 15.69
C GLU A 191 7.76 17.85 16.05
N GLU A 192 7.87 18.84 15.16
CA GLU A 192 7.28 20.16 15.35
C GLU A 192 5.75 20.08 15.56
N ILE A 193 5.05 19.23 14.80
CA ILE A 193 3.61 19.00 14.94
C ILE A 193 3.30 18.28 16.24
N ILE A 194 4.08 17.27 16.63
CA ILE A 194 3.92 16.57 17.92
C ILE A 194 4.00 17.57 19.08
N LEU A 195 4.96 18.49 19.04
CA LEU A 195 5.14 19.50 20.07
C LEU A 195 3.97 20.52 20.07
N ALA A 196 3.51 20.95 18.90
CA ALA A 196 2.41 21.87 18.75
C ALA A 196 1.07 21.28 19.24
N GLU A 197 0.83 19.98 19.00
CA GLU A 197 -0.35 19.25 19.47
C GLU A 197 -0.30 18.88 20.96
N GLY A 198 0.87 18.97 21.57
CA GLY A 198 1.19 18.48 22.90
C GLY A 198 1.64 17.02 22.88
N ALA A 199 2.92 16.78 23.15
CA ALA A 199 3.53 15.45 23.02
C ALA A 199 2.86 14.38 23.89
N ASP A 200 2.26 14.76 25.01
CA ASP A 200 1.47 13.89 25.90
C ASP A 200 0.07 13.54 25.36
N THR A 201 -0.32 14.07 24.21
CA THR A 201 -1.61 13.80 23.56
C THR A 201 -1.49 12.89 22.34
N VAL A 202 -0.28 12.67 21.81
CA VAL A 202 -0.02 11.88 20.60
C VAL A 202 0.35 10.44 20.96
N GLY A 203 -0.46 9.47 20.54
CA GLY A 203 -0.29 8.05 20.85
C GLY A 203 0.20 7.20 19.71
N GLY A 204 0.02 7.63 18.46
CA GLY A 204 0.44 6.85 17.29
C GLY A 204 0.83 7.70 16.08
N LEU A 205 1.65 7.11 15.22
CA LEU A 205 2.03 7.65 13.91
C LEU A 205 1.85 6.54 12.87
N CYS A 206 0.95 6.76 11.91
CA CYS A 206 0.64 5.81 10.82
C CYS A 206 1.24 6.29 9.50
N LEU A 207 2.09 5.47 8.88
CA LEU A 207 2.80 5.80 7.65
C LEU A 207 2.88 4.60 6.70
N GLU A 208 2.81 4.85 5.39
CA GLU A 208 3.22 3.89 4.36
C GLU A 208 4.76 3.88 4.23
N PRO A 209 5.45 2.74 4.06
CA PRO A 209 6.91 2.72 3.83
C PRO A 209 7.33 3.49 2.57
N VAL A 210 6.60 3.28 1.49
CA VAL A 210 6.58 4.06 0.26
C VAL A 210 5.14 4.48 0.03
N THR A 211 4.86 5.77 -0.02
CA THR A 211 3.51 6.27 -0.27
C THR A 211 3.00 5.77 -1.61
N ALA A 212 1.90 5.05 -1.63
CA ALA A 212 1.39 4.45 -2.86
C ALA A 212 0.61 5.44 -3.72
N GLY A 213 -0.68 5.58 -3.46
CA GLY A 213 -1.60 6.39 -4.27
C GLY A 213 -1.28 7.89 -4.30
N GLY A 214 -0.47 8.38 -3.39
CA GLY A 214 0.01 9.75 -3.34
C GLY A 214 1.12 10.09 -4.32
N GLY A 215 1.61 9.14 -5.12
CA GLY A 215 2.60 9.38 -6.16
C GLY A 215 3.86 8.54 -6.08
N VAL A 216 3.79 7.34 -5.51
CA VAL A 216 4.94 6.43 -5.33
C VAL A 216 6.11 7.14 -4.63
N ILE A 217 5.84 7.75 -3.48
CA ILE A 217 6.83 8.56 -2.77
C ILE A 217 7.77 7.67 -1.99
N THR A 218 9.03 7.59 -2.45
CA THR A 218 10.10 6.91 -1.75
C THR A 218 10.74 7.88 -0.75
N PRO A 219 10.74 7.57 0.55
CA PRO A 219 11.35 8.45 1.55
C PRO A 219 12.85 8.60 1.32
N PRO A 220 13.41 9.83 1.42
CA PRO A 220 14.83 10.08 1.26
C PRO A 220 15.65 9.51 2.43
N PRO A 221 16.98 9.37 2.26
CA PRO A 221 17.88 8.93 3.34
C PRO A 221 17.68 9.75 4.62
N GLY A 222 17.89 9.13 5.79
CA GLY A 222 17.75 9.79 7.10
C GLY A 222 16.34 10.00 7.61
N TYR A 223 15.31 9.91 6.73
CA TYR A 223 13.92 10.12 7.13
C TYR A 223 13.44 9.08 8.16
N TRP A 224 13.56 7.80 7.86
CA TRP A 224 13.04 6.73 8.71
C TRP A 224 13.83 6.57 10.02
N GLU A 225 15.13 6.80 9.98
CA GLU A 225 15.97 6.82 11.19
C GLU A 225 15.47 7.89 12.16
N ARG A 226 15.26 9.11 11.64
CA ARG A 226 14.78 10.23 12.44
C ARG A 226 13.33 10.05 12.92
N VAL A 227 12.44 9.49 12.11
CA VAL A 227 11.08 9.11 12.53
C VAL A 227 11.11 8.14 13.69
N SER A 228 11.97 7.11 13.62
CA SER A 228 12.13 6.11 14.69
C SER A 228 12.62 6.73 15.99
N GLU A 229 13.58 7.66 15.92
CA GLU A 229 14.08 8.42 17.08
C GLU A 229 12.97 9.25 17.74
N ILE A 230 12.17 9.95 16.92
CA ILE A 230 11.04 10.78 17.38
C ILE A 230 9.99 9.91 18.08
N CYS A 231 9.57 8.80 17.46
CA CYS A 231 8.60 7.90 18.06
C CYS A 231 9.08 7.37 19.41
N LYS A 232 10.35 6.94 19.49
CA LYS A 232 10.95 6.49 20.75
C LYS A 232 11.03 7.59 21.80
N LYS A 233 11.44 8.80 21.43
CA LYS A 233 11.57 9.96 22.34
C LYS A 233 10.26 10.33 23.01
N TYR A 234 9.15 10.25 22.30
CA TYR A 234 7.83 10.66 22.78
C TYR A 234 6.91 9.49 23.11
N GLU A 235 7.42 8.25 23.12
CA GLU A 235 6.62 7.03 23.39
C GLU A 235 5.38 6.96 22.49
N ILE A 236 5.56 7.17 21.18
CA ILE A 236 4.54 7.12 20.15
C ILE A 236 4.63 5.76 19.46
N LEU A 237 3.53 5.03 19.38
CA LEU A 237 3.47 3.76 18.66
C LEU A 237 3.62 3.98 17.16
N LEU A 238 4.64 3.36 16.57
CA LEU A 238 4.88 3.41 15.13
C LEU A 238 4.06 2.33 14.41
N HIS A 239 3.04 2.76 13.70
CA HIS A 239 2.20 1.92 12.87
C HIS A 239 2.60 2.05 11.41
N ILE A 240 3.02 0.95 10.79
CA ILE A 240 3.39 0.89 9.38
C ILE A 240 2.28 0.21 8.57
N ASP A 241 1.80 0.93 7.57
CA ASP A 241 0.81 0.42 6.60
C ASP A 241 1.53 -0.24 5.41
N GLU A 242 1.59 -1.57 5.45
CA GLU A 242 2.18 -2.44 4.42
C GLU A 242 1.16 -2.95 3.40
N VAL A 243 -0.02 -2.37 3.34
CA VAL A 243 -1.11 -2.84 2.46
C VAL A 243 -0.68 -2.88 1.00
N VAL A 244 0.18 -1.97 0.55
CA VAL A 244 0.75 -1.98 -0.81
C VAL A 244 2.17 -2.54 -0.84
N CYS A 245 3.03 -2.09 0.05
CA CYS A 245 4.47 -2.39 0.01
C CYS A 245 4.81 -3.82 0.45
N GLY A 246 3.93 -4.47 1.21
CA GLY A 246 4.16 -5.79 1.78
C GLY A 246 4.14 -6.94 0.76
N ILE A 247 4.59 -8.09 1.25
CA ILE A 247 4.59 -9.37 0.52
C ILE A 247 5.35 -9.26 -0.81
N GLY A 248 6.59 -8.76 -0.74
CA GLY A 248 7.54 -8.81 -1.84
C GLY A 248 7.56 -7.59 -2.77
N ARG A 249 6.56 -6.71 -2.74
CA ARG A 249 6.40 -5.61 -3.71
C ARG A 249 7.63 -4.72 -3.87
N THR A 250 8.37 -4.48 -2.78
CA THR A 250 9.57 -3.61 -2.77
C THR A 250 10.89 -4.37 -2.82
N GLY A 251 10.86 -5.70 -3.09
CA GLY A 251 12.04 -6.55 -3.13
C GLY A 251 12.52 -7.08 -1.78
N LYS A 252 11.79 -6.77 -0.71
CA LYS A 252 11.87 -7.40 0.62
C LYS A 252 10.49 -7.95 0.96
N TRP A 253 10.39 -8.80 1.98
CA TRP A 253 9.09 -9.29 2.44
C TRP A 253 8.15 -8.13 2.79
N PHE A 254 8.67 -7.10 3.44
CA PHE A 254 7.94 -5.89 3.83
C PHE A 254 8.75 -4.63 3.49
N GLY A 255 8.05 -3.57 3.11
CA GLY A 255 8.64 -2.31 2.68
C GLY A 255 9.49 -1.64 3.77
N TYR A 256 9.05 -1.71 5.05
CA TYR A 256 9.80 -1.14 6.17
C TYR A 256 11.21 -1.76 6.36
N GLN A 257 11.41 -3.00 5.90
CA GLN A 257 12.71 -3.69 5.99
C GLN A 257 13.78 -3.05 5.11
N ASN A 258 13.41 -2.32 4.05
CA ASN A 258 14.36 -1.57 3.23
C ASN A 258 15.02 -0.41 4.00
N PHE A 259 14.38 0.03 5.07
CA PHE A 259 14.80 1.21 5.85
C PHE A 259 15.24 0.87 7.27
N GLY A 260 15.29 -0.42 7.64
CA GLY A 260 15.70 -0.86 8.98
C GLY A 260 14.75 -0.43 10.10
N VAL A 261 13.52 -0.08 9.78
CA VAL A 261 12.50 0.36 10.75
C VAL A 261 12.03 -0.80 11.62
N LYS A 262 11.74 -0.52 12.88
CA LYS A 262 11.15 -1.46 13.84
C LYS A 262 9.77 -0.95 14.26
N PRO A 263 8.69 -1.38 13.59
CA PRO A 263 7.34 -0.95 13.91
C PRO A 263 6.78 -1.65 15.16
N ASP A 264 5.83 -0.99 15.83
CA ASP A 264 5.03 -1.58 16.91
C ASP A 264 3.80 -2.31 16.35
N LEU A 265 3.22 -1.76 15.27
CA LEU A 265 2.07 -2.32 14.56
C LEU A 265 2.33 -2.31 13.05
N VAL A 266 1.92 -3.38 12.37
CA VAL A 266 1.98 -3.48 10.90
C VAL A 266 0.63 -3.97 10.38
N THR A 267 0.07 -3.25 9.42
CA THR A 267 -1.15 -3.68 8.71
C THR A 267 -0.84 -4.09 7.29
N MET A 268 -1.49 -5.12 6.79
CA MET A 268 -1.31 -5.63 5.44
C MET A 268 -2.59 -6.23 4.86
N ALA A 269 -2.69 -6.24 3.54
CA ALA A 269 -3.79 -6.82 2.77
C ALA A 269 -3.30 -7.16 1.35
N LYS A 270 -4.12 -7.00 0.32
CA LYS A 270 -3.76 -7.10 -1.12
C LYS A 270 -2.86 -8.30 -1.44
N GLY A 271 -1.56 -8.04 -1.55
CA GLY A 271 -0.53 -9.04 -1.85
C GLY A 271 -0.48 -10.25 -0.91
N VAL A 272 -1.11 -10.19 0.27
CA VAL A 272 -1.11 -11.29 1.26
C VAL A 272 -1.59 -12.60 0.64
N ALA A 273 -2.68 -12.57 -0.13
CA ALA A 273 -3.19 -13.72 -0.86
C ALA A 273 -3.21 -13.50 -2.39
N SER A 274 -2.52 -12.48 -2.89
CA SER A 274 -2.42 -12.17 -4.33
C SER A 274 -3.79 -12.09 -5.05
N GLY A 275 -4.85 -11.68 -4.34
CA GLY A 275 -6.20 -11.56 -4.86
C GLY A 275 -7.01 -12.86 -4.94
N TYR A 276 -6.44 -14.03 -4.59
CA TYR A 276 -7.15 -15.32 -4.61
C TYR A 276 -8.19 -15.48 -3.50
N ALA A 277 -8.01 -14.79 -2.39
CA ALA A 277 -8.98 -14.72 -1.30
C ALA A 277 -8.87 -13.38 -0.58
N ALA A 278 -9.97 -12.90 0.00
CA ALA A 278 -9.94 -11.73 0.86
C ALA A 278 -9.28 -12.09 2.20
N ILE A 279 -8.22 -11.38 2.54
CA ILE A 279 -7.52 -11.46 3.83
C ILE A 279 -6.74 -10.19 4.07
N ALA A 280 -6.73 -9.75 5.31
CA ALA A 280 -5.86 -8.70 5.82
C ALA A 280 -5.40 -9.07 7.23
N CYS A 281 -4.28 -8.49 7.65
CA CYS A 281 -3.71 -8.74 8.97
C CYS A 281 -3.32 -7.43 9.64
N LEU A 282 -3.51 -7.39 10.95
CA LEU A 282 -2.77 -6.51 11.84
C LEU A 282 -1.78 -7.37 12.62
N VAL A 283 -0.51 -7.01 12.59
CA VAL A 283 0.55 -7.71 13.32
C VAL A 283 1.16 -6.76 14.35
N THR A 284 1.41 -7.25 15.56
CA THR A 284 1.92 -6.43 16.66
C THR A 284 3.14 -7.05 17.31
N THR A 285 3.90 -6.23 18.03
CA THR A 285 4.94 -6.71 18.96
C THR A 285 4.31 -7.45 20.15
N GLU A 286 5.12 -8.21 20.90
CA GLU A 286 4.68 -8.84 22.15
C GLU A 286 4.32 -7.79 23.19
N GLU A 287 5.08 -6.67 23.26
CA GLU A 287 4.81 -5.57 24.18
C GLU A 287 3.42 -4.97 23.96
N VAL A 288 3.03 -4.75 22.71
CA VAL A 288 1.67 -4.27 22.40
C VAL A 288 0.62 -5.29 22.79
N PHE A 289 0.85 -6.58 22.52
CA PHE A 289 -0.07 -7.65 22.89
C PHE A 289 -0.23 -7.78 24.41
N ASP A 290 0.87 -7.68 25.17
CA ASP A 290 0.88 -7.77 26.62
C ASP A 290 0.01 -6.69 27.29
N MET A 291 -0.14 -5.54 26.64
CA MET A 291 -1.04 -4.48 27.13
C MET A 291 -2.53 -4.88 27.08
N PHE A 292 -2.88 -5.95 26.37
CA PHE A 292 -4.24 -6.49 26.26
C PHE A 292 -4.44 -7.83 26.97
N LYS A 293 -3.41 -8.37 27.63
CA LYS A 293 -3.54 -9.57 28.45
C LYS A 293 -4.49 -9.30 29.61
N ASP A 294 -5.32 -10.30 29.85
CA ASP A 294 -6.28 -10.25 30.95
C ASP A 294 -5.57 -10.03 32.29
N ASP A 295 -6.02 -9.01 33.00
CA ASP A 295 -5.83 -8.86 34.44
C ASP A 295 -7.16 -9.20 35.09
N SER A 296 -7.19 -10.25 35.87
CA SER A 296 -8.41 -10.70 36.56
C SER A 296 -9.09 -9.64 37.41
N SER A 297 -8.42 -8.53 37.71
CA SER A 297 -8.96 -7.36 38.41
C SER A 297 -9.77 -6.41 37.52
N ASP A 298 -9.54 -6.45 36.18
CA ASP A 298 -10.27 -5.61 35.22
C ASP A 298 -10.88 -6.48 34.10
N PRO A 299 -12.19 -6.78 34.16
CA PRO A 299 -12.86 -7.58 33.14
C PRO A 299 -12.92 -6.94 31.74
N MET A 300 -12.50 -5.68 31.62
CA MET A 300 -12.42 -4.95 30.35
C MET A 300 -11.01 -4.97 29.73
N ASN A 301 -10.04 -5.62 30.38
CA ASN A 301 -8.64 -5.60 29.97
C ASN A 301 -8.32 -6.64 28.86
N TYR A 302 -9.02 -6.55 27.72
CA TYR A 302 -8.71 -7.28 26.49
C TYR A 302 -9.06 -6.43 25.28
N PHE A 303 -8.57 -6.79 24.09
CA PHE A 303 -8.96 -6.10 22.86
C PHE A 303 -10.38 -6.51 22.48
N ARG A 304 -11.35 -5.65 22.77
CA ARG A 304 -12.78 -5.87 22.54
C ARG A 304 -13.18 -5.57 21.12
N ASP A 305 -12.73 -6.43 20.22
CA ASP A 305 -13.00 -6.32 18.79
C ASP A 305 -13.29 -7.68 18.19
N ILE A 306 -14.08 -7.71 17.13
CA ILE A 306 -14.33 -8.91 16.32
C ILE A 306 -14.40 -8.53 14.85
N SER A 307 -13.72 -9.31 13.99
CA SER A 307 -13.90 -9.31 12.57
C SER A 307 -14.51 -10.67 12.20
N THR A 308 -15.81 -10.70 11.90
CA THR A 308 -16.54 -11.96 11.66
C THR A 308 -15.82 -12.83 10.64
N PHE A 309 -15.52 -12.28 9.47
CA PHE A 309 -14.86 -13.04 8.40
C PHE A 309 -13.34 -13.18 8.57
N GLY A 310 -12.75 -12.66 9.64
CA GLY A 310 -11.39 -13.04 10.08
C GLY A 310 -11.27 -14.54 10.43
N GLY A 311 -12.41 -15.24 10.66
CA GLY A 311 -12.47 -16.69 10.83
C GLY A 311 -12.58 -17.51 9.54
N CYS A 312 -12.59 -16.87 8.36
CA CYS A 312 -12.56 -17.58 7.07
C CYS A 312 -11.20 -18.26 6.86
N THR A 313 -11.23 -19.53 6.43
CA THR A 313 -10.01 -20.34 6.30
C THR A 313 -9.39 -20.27 4.90
N ALA A 314 -10.14 -19.82 3.90
CA ALA A 314 -9.67 -19.64 2.53
C ALA A 314 -8.52 -18.63 2.42
N GLY A 315 -8.61 -17.51 3.16
CA GLY A 315 -7.59 -16.46 3.17
C GLY A 315 -6.22 -16.96 3.61
N PRO A 316 -6.08 -17.56 4.82
CA PRO A 316 -4.82 -18.13 5.27
C PRO A 316 -4.30 -19.25 4.36
N ALA A 317 -5.17 -20.12 3.82
CA ALA A 317 -4.75 -21.18 2.90
C ALA A 317 -4.13 -20.60 1.61
N ALA A 318 -4.77 -19.58 1.03
CA ALA A 318 -4.23 -18.89 -0.12
C ALA A 318 -2.91 -18.16 0.20
N ALA A 319 -2.83 -17.52 1.36
CA ALA A 319 -1.65 -16.76 1.80
C ALA A 319 -0.43 -17.66 2.02
N ILE A 320 -0.59 -18.85 2.60
CA ILE A 320 0.48 -19.84 2.75
C ILE A 320 1.09 -20.19 1.39
N GLU A 321 0.25 -20.56 0.42
CA GLU A 321 0.73 -20.94 -0.91
C GLU A 321 1.32 -19.74 -1.68
N ASN A 322 0.76 -18.55 -1.50
CA ASN A 322 1.32 -17.32 -2.06
C ASN A 322 2.75 -17.07 -1.53
N MET A 323 2.99 -17.21 -0.23
CA MET A 323 4.33 -17.08 0.35
C MET A 323 5.27 -18.19 -0.13
N ASN A 324 4.80 -19.44 -0.24
CA ASN A 324 5.58 -20.56 -0.77
C ASN A 324 6.06 -20.27 -2.21
N ILE A 325 5.17 -19.79 -3.08
CA ILE A 325 5.51 -19.43 -4.45
C ILE A 325 6.56 -18.30 -4.49
N ILE A 326 6.42 -17.26 -3.67
CA ILE A 326 7.40 -16.17 -3.59
C ILE A 326 8.79 -16.69 -3.21
N GLU A 327 8.88 -17.64 -2.27
CA GLU A 327 10.15 -18.26 -1.84
C GLU A 327 10.72 -19.17 -2.91
N GLU A 328 9.94 -20.13 -3.39
CA GLU A 328 10.37 -21.17 -4.31
C GLU A 328 10.79 -20.64 -5.68
N GLU A 329 10.09 -19.59 -6.16
CA GLU A 329 10.38 -18.94 -7.45
C GLU A 329 11.36 -17.75 -7.29
N ASN A 330 11.93 -17.51 -6.10
CA ASN A 330 12.88 -16.42 -5.80
C ASN A 330 12.37 -15.03 -6.21
N LEU A 331 11.09 -14.76 -5.98
CA LEU A 331 10.42 -13.57 -6.51
C LEU A 331 10.88 -12.26 -5.85
N LEU A 332 11.49 -12.29 -4.67
CA LEU A 332 12.09 -11.09 -4.08
C LEU A 332 13.28 -10.59 -4.89
N GLU A 333 14.16 -11.51 -5.30
CA GLU A 333 15.31 -11.18 -6.16
C GLU A 333 14.86 -10.72 -7.54
N ASN A 334 13.89 -11.42 -8.14
CA ASN A 334 13.29 -11.00 -9.40
C ASN A 334 12.68 -9.59 -9.30
N THR A 335 11.99 -9.28 -8.20
CA THR A 335 11.41 -7.95 -7.94
C THR A 335 12.47 -6.86 -7.92
N LEU A 336 13.63 -7.10 -7.34
CA LEU A 336 14.74 -6.14 -7.33
C LEU A 336 15.30 -5.95 -8.74
N ALA A 337 15.59 -7.05 -9.44
CA ALA A 337 16.16 -7.01 -10.79
C ALA A 337 15.22 -6.35 -11.81
N MET A 338 13.96 -6.74 -11.82
CA MET A 338 12.96 -6.19 -12.75
C MET A 338 12.56 -4.76 -12.39
N GLY A 339 12.55 -4.43 -11.10
CA GLY A 339 12.30 -3.08 -10.63
C GLY A 339 13.41 -2.11 -11.03
N GLU A 340 14.69 -2.54 -10.96
CA GLU A 340 15.80 -1.70 -11.46
C GLU A 340 15.73 -1.53 -12.96
N ARG A 341 15.49 -2.61 -13.74
CA ARG A 341 15.27 -2.54 -15.18
C ARG A 341 14.16 -1.56 -15.55
N LEU A 342 13.05 -1.61 -14.85
CA LEU A 342 11.92 -0.70 -15.09
C LEU A 342 12.30 0.76 -14.84
N ARG A 343 12.99 1.06 -13.73
CA ARG A 343 13.45 2.41 -13.43
C ARG A 343 14.51 2.90 -14.41
N GLU A 344 15.44 2.04 -14.82
CA GLU A 344 16.45 2.37 -15.82
C GLU A 344 15.80 2.70 -17.17
N ASN A 345 14.89 1.84 -17.65
CA ASN A 345 14.15 2.10 -18.88
C ASN A 345 13.37 3.43 -18.80
N LEU A 346 12.69 3.72 -17.68
CA LEU A 346 11.96 4.99 -17.48
C LEU A 346 12.90 6.20 -17.44
N ARG A 347 14.11 6.08 -16.85
CA ARG A 347 15.13 7.14 -16.90
C ARG A 347 15.62 7.38 -18.32
N ASN A 348 15.87 6.32 -19.09
CA ASN A 348 16.23 6.45 -20.51
C ASN A 348 15.11 7.15 -21.30
N LEU A 349 13.85 6.83 -21.02
CA LEU A 349 12.72 7.57 -21.62
C LEU A 349 12.70 9.04 -21.18
N SER A 350 13.15 9.36 -19.97
CA SER A 350 13.22 10.76 -19.52
C SER A 350 14.29 11.58 -20.25
N GLU A 351 15.28 10.96 -20.85
CA GLU A 351 16.25 11.64 -21.74
C GLU A 351 15.63 11.98 -23.11
N LYS A 352 14.69 11.16 -23.57
CA LYS A 352 13.96 11.34 -24.83
C LYS A 352 12.74 12.27 -24.68
N HIS A 353 12.04 12.17 -23.57
CA HIS A 353 10.77 12.89 -23.30
C HIS A 353 10.93 13.87 -22.16
N GLU A 354 11.03 15.16 -22.47
CA GLU A 354 11.16 16.21 -21.45
C GLU A 354 9.98 16.28 -20.47
N VAL A 355 8.85 15.69 -20.83
CA VAL A 355 7.67 15.63 -19.98
C VAL A 355 7.86 14.74 -18.75
N ILE A 356 8.81 13.80 -18.74
CA ILE A 356 9.13 13.00 -17.54
C ILE A 356 10.05 13.83 -16.64
N GLY A 357 9.53 14.36 -15.54
CA GLY A 357 10.26 15.20 -14.60
C GLY A 357 11.03 14.41 -13.53
N ASP A 358 10.49 13.27 -13.09
CA ASP A 358 11.09 12.44 -12.04
C ASP A 358 10.73 10.97 -12.22
N VAL A 359 11.67 10.07 -11.89
CA VAL A 359 11.49 8.61 -11.87
C VAL A 359 11.93 8.08 -10.52
N ARG A 360 11.00 7.46 -9.79
CA ARG A 360 11.23 6.95 -8.44
C ARG A 360 10.55 5.61 -8.16
N GLY A 361 10.90 4.95 -7.08
CA GLY A 361 10.28 3.68 -6.68
C GLY A 361 11.20 2.73 -5.93
N ALA A 362 10.64 1.60 -5.51
CA ALA A 362 11.33 0.51 -4.82
C ALA A 362 10.82 -0.84 -5.33
N GLY A 363 11.72 -1.74 -5.70
CA GLY A 363 11.35 -3.01 -6.32
C GLY A 363 10.47 -2.80 -7.55
N LEU A 364 9.43 -3.61 -7.71
CA LEU A 364 8.40 -3.48 -8.75
C LEU A 364 7.24 -2.57 -8.29
N PHE A 365 7.59 -1.42 -7.73
CA PHE A 365 6.66 -0.34 -7.41
C PHE A 365 7.31 0.97 -7.81
N CYS A 366 6.99 1.46 -9.00
CA CYS A 366 7.66 2.60 -9.65
C CYS A 366 6.67 3.66 -10.09
N GLY A 367 7.13 4.91 -10.11
CA GLY A 367 6.39 6.07 -10.61
C GLY A 367 7.24 6.90 -11.56
N ALA A 368 6.62 7.44 -12.60
CA ALA A 368 7.19 8.45 -13.48
C ALA A 368 6.30 9.70 -13.41
N GLU A 369 6.80 10.78 -12.84
CA GLU A 369 6.04 12.02 -12.68
C GLU A 369 6.14 12.88 -13.94
N LEU A 370 4.99 13.24 -14.51
CA LEU A 370 4.91 14.01 -15.73
C LEU A 370 4.75 15.51 -15.42
N VAL A 371 5.53 16.33 -16.10
CA VAL A 371 5.56 17.79 -15.96
C VAL A 371 5.42 18.45 -17.33
N SER A 372 4.82 19.63 -17.38
CA SER A 372 4.80 20.48 -18.56
C SER A 372 6.04 21.35 -18.67
N ASP A 373 6.75 21.54 -17.58
CA ASP A 373 8.02 22.25 -17.49
C ASP A 373 8.90 21.59 -16.42
N ARG A 374 10.11 21.17 -16.81
CA ARG A 374 11.07 20.51 -15.90
C ARG A 374 11.73 21.46 -14.93
N GLN A 375 11.97 22.70 -15.34
CA GLN A 375 12.67 23.67 -14.52
C GLN A 375 11.78 24.12 -13.36
N ASP A 376 10.55 24.47 -13.65
CA ASP A 376 9.57 24.90 -12.65
C ASP A 376 8.82 23.73 -12.01
N LYS A 377 9.03 22.51 -12.52
CA LYS A 377 8.32 21.28 -12.11
C LYS A 377 6.80 21.42 -12.19
N THR A 378 6.31 22.25 -13.12
CA THR A 378 4.87 22.46 -13.32
C THR A 378 4.21 21.15 -13.73
N PRO A 379 3.20 20.64 -12.99
CA PRO A 379 2.59 19.35 -13.30
C PRO A 379 1.97 19.31 -14.71
N ALA A 380 2.11 18.20 -15.41
CA ALA A 380 1.34 17.97 -16.63
C ALA A 380 -0.16 17.92 -16.31
N GLN A 381 -0.98 18.41 -17.24
CA GLN A 381 -2.43 18.39 -17.07
C GLN A 381 -2.94 16.95 -16.93
N GLU A 382 -3.78 16.69 -15.93
CA GLU A 382 -4.31 15.35 -15.65
C GLU A 382 -4.94 14.70 -16.88
N LYS A 383 -5.65 15.46 -17.71
CA LYS A 383 -6.23 14.94 -18.97
C LYS A 383 -5.20 14.37 -19.93
N LEU A 384 -3.98 14.91 -19.98
CA LEU A 384 -2.89 14.39 -20.81
C LEU A 384 -2.27 13.13 -20.20
N VAL A 385 -2.13 13.10 -18.87
CA VAL A 385 -1.71 11.90 -18.15
C VAL A 385 -2.69 10.75 -18.40
N GLN A 386 -3.99 11.02 -18.33
CA GLN A 386 -5.03 10.02 -18.64
C GLN A 386 -5.02 9.62 -20.13
N ALA A 387 -4.66 10.53 -21.04
CA ALA A 387 -4.50 10.19 -22.45
C ALA A 387 -3.33 9.21 -22.68
N VAL A 388 -2.20 9.36 -21.96
CA VAL A 388 -1.09 8.40 -22.00
C VAL A 388 -1.54 7.02 -21.50
N VAL A 389 -2.27 6.96 -20.37
CA VAL A 389 -2.82 5.72 -19.82
C VAL A 389 -3.77 5.04 -20.83
N ALA A 390 -4.63 5.83 -21.47
CA ALA A 390 -5.57 5.32 -22.47
C ALA A 390 -4.87 4.81 -23.74
N ASP A 391 -3.81 5.48 -24.18
CA ASP A 391 -3.02 5.06 -25.36
C ASP A 391 -2.26 3.75 -25.06
N CYS A 392 -1.58 3.63 -23.91
CA CYS A 392 -0.96 2.36 -23.50
C CYS A 392 -2.00 1.22 -23.48
N MET A 393 -3.19 1.49 -22.96
CA MET A 393 -4.26 0.51 -22.93
C MET A 393 -4.74 0.13 -24.35
N ALA A 394 -4.81 1.08 -25.27
CA ALA A 394 -5.11 0.81 -26.68
C ALA A 394 -4.05 -0.08 -27.34
N GLN A 395 -2.79 0.02 -26.93
CA GLN A 395 -1.70 -0.84 -27.34
C GLN A 395 -1.69 -2.22 -26.65
N GLY A 396 -2.54 -2.47 -25.65
CA GLY A 396 -2.59 -3.73 -24.91
C GLY A 396 -1.74 -3.74 -23.63
N VAL A 397 -1.42 -2.58 -23.06
CA VAL A 397 -0.67 -2.46 -21.81
C VAL A 397 -1.48 -1.62 -20.81
N ILE A 398 -1.80 -2.20 -19.66
CA ILE A 398 -2.49 -1.52 -18.57
C ILE A 398 -1.45 -0.92 -17.64
N ILE A 399 -1.41 0.40 -17.54
CA ILE A 399 -0.64 1.14 -16.54
C ILE A 399 -1.56 1.95 -15.64
N GLY A 400 -1.06 2.38 -14.49
CA GLY A 400 -1.78 3.28 -13.58
C GLY A 400 -1.32 4.73 -13.71
N ALA A 401 -2.09 5.62 -13.07
CA ALA A 401 -1.65 6.96 -12.75
C ALA A 401 -2.06 7.27 -11.30
N THR A 402 -1.35 8.19 -10.65
CA THR A 402 -1.84 8.72 -9.38
C THR A 402 -3.21 9.31 -9.63
N ASN A 403 -4.13 8.95 -8.78
CA ASN A 403 -5.50 9.34 -8.94
C ASN A 403 -6.06 9.75 -7.57
N ARG A 404 -6.69 10.92 -7.55
CA ARG A 404 -7.39 11.44 -6.38
C ARG A 404 -6.50 11.73 -5.16
N SER A 405 -5.23 12.05 -5.39
CA SER A 405 -4.29 12.47 -4.36
C SER A 405 -4.49 13.92 -3.96
N LEU A 406 -4.01 14.83 -4.82
CA LEU A 406 -4.14 16.28 -4.65
C LEU A 406 -4.55 16.89 -5.98
N PRO A 407 -5.51 17.84 -6.00
CA PRO A 407 -5.85 18.56 -7.22
C PRO A 407 -4.60 19.21 -7.84
N GLY A 408 -4.42 18.99 -9.14
CA GLY A 408 -3.25 19.48 -9.88
C GLY A 408 -1.97 18.67 -9.74
N LEU A 409 -1.93 17.63 -8.91
CA LEU A 409 -0.78 16.73 -8.73
C LEU A 409 -1.11 15.24 -9.04
N ASN A 410 -2.14 14.99 -9.83
CA ASN A 410 -2.48 13.64 -10.33
C ASN A 410 -1.75 13.36 -11.65
N ASN A 411 -0.42 13.50 -11.64
CA ASN A 411 0.43 13.52 -12.82
C ASN A 411 1.54 12.46 -12.80
N THR A 412 1.47 11.48 -11.92
CA THR A 412 2.46 10.39 -11.85
C THR A 412 1.91 9.11 -12.46
N LEU A 413 2.55 8.60 -13.50
CA LEU A 413 2.31 7.24 -14.00
C LEU A 413 2.80 6.23 -12.96
N CYS A 414 2.02 5.19 -12.71
CA CYS A 414 2.32 4.17 -11.71
C CYS A 414 2.47 2.79 -12.34
N PHE A 415 3.51 2.06 -11.95
CA PHE A 415 3.88 0.74 -12.45
C PHE A 415 4.08 -0.22 -11.28
N SER A 416 3.40 -1.33 -11.32
CA SER A 416 3.51 -2.38 -10.31
C SER A 416 3.09 -3.74 -10.87
N PRO A 417 3.73 -4.22 -11.96
CA PRO A 417 3.43 -5.53 -12.51
C PRO A 417 3.60 -6.62 -11.44
N ALA A 418 3.06 -7.81 -11.66
CA ALA A 418 3.26 -8.93 -10.76
C ALA A 418 4.75 -9.24 -10.61
N LEU A 419 5.14 -9.79 -9.44
CA LEU A 419 6.54 -10.07 -9.08
C LEU A 419 7.22 -11.08 -10.02
N ILE A 420 6.43 -11.81 -10.81
CA ILE A 420 6.87 -12.78 -11.82
C ILE A 420 7.20 -12.13 -13.18
N ALA A 421 7.07 -10.81 -13.31
CA ALA A 421 7.36 -10.12 -14.56
C ALA A 421 8.77 -10.48 -15.09
N THR A 422 8.85 -10.69 -16.40
CA THR A 422 10.11 -11.00 -17.10
C THR A 422 10.74 -9.74 -17.68
N PRO A 423 12.03 -9.77 -18.11
CA PRO A 423 12.63 -8.64 -18.82
C PRO A 423 11.82 -8.20 -20.05
N ASN A 424 11.27 -9.14 -20.82
CA ASN A 424 10.45 -8.83 -22.00
C ASN A 424 9.14 -8.12 -21.62
N ASP A 425 8.54 -8.48 -20.48
CA ASP A 425 7.33 -7.82 -20.00
C ASP A 425 7.62 -6.37 -19.60
N ILE A 426 8.74 -6.13 -18.91
CA ILE A 426 9.17 -4.79 -18.51
C ILE A 426 9.46 -3.93 -19.74
N ASP A 427 10.16 -4.48 -20.73
CA ASP A 427 10.46 -3.77 -21.96
C ASP A 427 9.19 -3.43 -22.75
N ALA A 428 8.26 -4.37 -22.88
CA ALA A 428 6.98 -4.12 -23.55
C ALA A 428 6.15 -3.03 -22.84
N ILE A 429 6.15 -3.00 -21.49
CA ILE A 429 5.49 -1.94 -20.72
C ILE A 429 6.13 -0.58 -21.04
N THR A 430 7.46 -0.48 -21.02
CA THR A 430 8.17 0.79 -21.24
C THR A 430 8.14 1.25 -22.70
N GLU A 431 8.16 0.32 -23.67
CA GLU A 431 7.96 0.63 -25.08
C GLU A 431 6.57 1.22 -25.34
N SER A 432 5.54 0.64 -24.74
CA SER A 432 4.18 1.18 -24.83
C SER A 432 4.09 2.60 -24.26
N VAL A 433 4.80 2.87 -23.17
CA VAL A 433 4.87 4.23 -22.57
C VAL A 433 5.59 5.20 -23.53
N ASP A 434 6.69 4.78 -24.18
CA ASP A 434 7.42 5.59 -25.15
C ASP A 434 6.53 6.03 -26.31
N ILE A 435 5.81 5.08 -26.89
CA ILE A 435 4.85 5.35 -27.98
C ILE A 435 3.74 6.30 -27.51
N ALA A 436 3.16 6.03 -26.33
CA ALA A 436 2.07 6.85 -25.79
C ALA A 436 2.52 8.29 -25.48
N LEU A 437 3.72 8.48 -24.93
CA LEU A 437 4.27 9.81 -24.69
C LEU A 437 4.52 10.55 -26.02
N THR A 438 5.01 9.86 -27.04
CA THR A 438 5.19 10.44 -28.37
C THR A 438 3.84 10.87 -28.98
N ASN A 439 2.80 10.03 -28.86
CA ASN A 439 1.48 10.33 -29.42
C ASN A 439 0.78 11.50 -28.71
N VAL A 440 1.00 11.67 -27.41
CA VAL A 440 0.28 12.66 -26.59
C VAL A 440 1.02 13.99 -26.49
N PHE A 441 2.35 13.98 -26.48
CA PHE A 441 3.18 15.18 -26.26
C PHE A 441 4.12 15.52 -27.42
N GLY A 442 4.27 14.64 -28.40
CA GLY A 442 5.17 14.76 -29.57
C GLY A 442 4.62 15.56 -30.76
#